data_c78ceead8ec9844b879d2b09f49b5a47
#
_entry.id   c78ceead8ec9844b879d2b09f49b5a47
#
_cell.length_a   1.000
_cell.length_b   1.000
_cell.length_c   1.000
_cell.angle_alpha   90.00
_cell.angle_beta   90.00
_cell.angle_gamma   90.00
#
_symmetry.space_group_name_H-M   'P 1'
#
loop_
_entity.id
_entity.type
_entity.pdbx_description
1 polymer ?
#
loop_
_entity_poly.entity_id
_entity_poly.type
_entity_poly.pdbx_seq_one_letter_code
_entity_poly.pdbx_strand_id
1 'polypeptide(L)'
;MQKLFEEYRMRIIPLTPIHVGSGEEIMPGDYFIFDEKGRHILYAVDMGYLGSKLLQGRETLCKWITDDKKPFEWMKKVRDNRSLATMIRKYARFRSSVTSTVAAEINQRWGTGVSRLGINVLQRPVADPIIPGSSIKGAIRTALLYSAVPKPLDRAPMDDRDVSRWERLKLGSLSDRINDDLLRHLKIADAAAKGVVTEILDAEHVGMRDKGGAQAELIDYRECLPGVLKDGEPYALETSLVIASGHPHHRRSRGRVRRESILEACRSFYGAVMEADEQYWRGDREVLDVYREIRAALEKTPGAAPIRLGWGCGMDSISLNLAKPPGRQTPGRKDFRFRYNPRTRRVLDGLYPPGWAMFALEAV
;
A
#
# COMPACT_ATOMS: atom_id res chain seq x y z
N MET A 1 35.71 -13.17 15.86
CA MET A 1 35.38 -11.75 15.57
C MET A 1 33.85 -11.59 15.65
N GLN A 2 33.34 -10.66 16.44
CA GLN A 2 31.91 -10.42 16.51
C GLN A 2 31.48 -9.66 15.26
N LYS A 3 30.48 -10.19 14.49
CA LYS A 3 29.95 -9.48 13.32
C LYS A 3 29.46 -8.09 13.73
N LEU A 4 29.88 -7.04 13.03
CA LEU A 4 29.43 -5.66 13.28
C LEU A 4 28.01 -5.44 12.72
N PHE A 5 27.66 -6.20 11.70
CA PHE A 5 26.38 -6.14 11.02
C PHE A 5 25.83 -7.56 10.87
N GLU A 6 24.52 -7.67 11.00
CA GLU A 6 23.72 -8.83 10.64
C GLU A 6 22.94 -8.47 9.38
N GLU A 7 23.10 -9.24 8.32
CA GLU A 7 22.44 -9.02 7.04
C GLU A 7 21.47 -10.15 6.76
N TYR A 8 20.29 -9.77 6.30
CA TYR A 8 19.20 -10.67 5.99
C TYR A 8 18.65 -10.36 4.60
N ARG A 9 18.38 -11.39 3.82
CA ARG A 9 17.46 -11.32 2.67
C ARG A 9 16.04 -11.28 3.22
N MET A 10 15.32 -10.22 2.90
CA MET A 10 13.92 -10.08 3.24
C MET A 10 13.07 -10.42 2.02
N ARG A 11 12.24 -11.45 2.13
CA ARG A 11 11.28 -11.82 1.10
C ARG A 11 9.91 -11.37 1.54
N ILE A 12 9.22 -10.59 0.70
CA ILE A 12 7.88 -10.04 0.95
C ILE A 12 6.92 -10.63 -0.08
N ILE A 13 5.87 -11.27 0.37
CA ILE A 13 4.82 -11.84 -0.48
C ILE A 13 3.54 -11.03 -0.24
N PRO A 14 3.09 -10.22 -1.21
CA PRO A 14 1.80 -9.55 -1.14
C PRO A 14 0.66 -10.58 -1.10
N LEU A 15 -0.15 -10.57 -0.05
CA LEU A 15 -1.32 -11.45 0.08
C LEU A 15 -2.55 -10.80 -0.54
N THR A 16 -2.76 -9.53 -0.27
CA THR A 16 -3.80 -8.71 -0.92
C THR A 16 -3.17 -7.57 -1.70
N PRO A 17 -3.90 -6.88 -2.59
CA PRO A 17 -3.32 -5.81 -3.39
C PRO A 17 -2.68 -4.71 -2.55
N ILE A 18 -1.48 -4.26 -2.97
CA ILE A 18 -0.71 -3.23 -2.28
C ILE A 18 -0.55 -2.00 -3.17
N HIS A 19 -0.95 -0.84 -2.65
CA HIS A 19 -0.68 0.45 -3.26
C HIS A 19 0.26 1.28 -2.38
N VAL A 20 1.49 1.51 -2.85
CA VAL A 20 2.38 2.53 -2.26
C VAL A 20 2.56 3.61 -3.30
N GLY A 21 1.74 4.66 -3.18
CA GLY A 21 1.63 5.71 -4.18
C GLY A 21 2.85 6.61 -4.25
N SER A 22 3.13 7.12 -5.44
CA SER A 22 4.12 8.16 -5.70
C SER A 22 3.63 9.57 -5.30
N GLY A 23 2.32 9.74 -5.11
CA GLY A 23 1.64 11.03 -5.05
C GLY A 23 1.26 11.56 -6.43
N GLU A 24 1.65 10.90 -7.51
CA GLU A 24 1.22 11.20 -8.87
C GLU A 24 -0.14 10.59 -9.15
N GLU A 25 -1.02 11.36 -9.78
CA GLU A 25 -2.29 10.92 -10.34
C GLU A 25 -2.25 11.14 -11.85
N ILE A 26 -2.45 10.09 -12.63
CA ILE A 26 -2.59 10.21 -14.09
C ILE A 26 -4.04 10.43 -14.46
N MET A 27 -4.27 11.36 -15.37
CA MET A 27 -5.60 11.76 -15.83
C MET A 27 -5.94 11.16 -17.20
N PRO A 28 -7.22 11.14 -17.60
CA PRO A 28 -7.58 10.80 -18.96
C PRO A 28 -6.78 11.63 -19.98
N GLY A 29 -6.15 10.95 -20.91
CA GLY A 29 -5.17 11.52 -21.84
C GLY A 29 -3.72 11.12 -21.50
N ASP A 30 -3.41 10.91 -20.23
CA ASP A 30 -2.13 10.33 -19.81
C ASP A 30 -2.17 8.79 -19.79
N TYR A 31 -3.32 8.20 -20.06
CA TYR A 31 -3.47 6.75 -20.19
C TYR A 31 -4.52 6.36 -21.24
N PHE A 32 -4.36 5.14 -21.79
CA PHE A 32 -5.28 4.52 -22.72
C PHE A 32 -5.49 3.06 -22.35
N ILE A 33 -6.74 2.58 -22.45
CA ILE A 33 -7.08 1.18 -22.18
C ILE A 33 -7.36 0.50 -23.51
N PHE A 34 -6.66 -0.60 -23.80
CA PHE A 34 -6.85 -1.45 -24.98
C PHE A 34 -7.30 -2.84 -24.58
N ASP A 35 -8.15 -3.45 -25.40
CA ASP A 35 -8.42 -4.88 -25.32
C ASP A 35 -7.30 -5.63 -26.04
N GLU A 36 -6.67 -6.55 -25.34
CA GLU A 36 -5.63 -7.41 -25.86
C GLU A 36 -5.99 -8.88 -25.58
N LYS A 37 -6.61 -9.51 -26.58
CA LYS A 37 -7.04 -10.91 -26.49
C LYS A 37 -7.98 -11.19 -25.31
N GLY A 38 -8.93 -10.30 -25.07
CA GLY A 38 -9.89 -10.40 -23.98
C GLY A 38 -9.38 -9.94 -22.62
N ARG A 39 -8.20 -9.33 -22.58
CA ARG A 39 -7.66 -8.66 -21.38
C ARG A 39 -7.60 -7.16 -21.59
N HIS A 40 -8.04 -6.38 -20.64
CA HIS A 40 -7.91 -4.94 -20.68
C HIS A 40 -6.56 -4.52 -20.11
N ILE A 41 -5.78 -3.82 -20.93
CA ILE A 41 -4.45 -3.33 -20.54
C ILE A 41 -4.44 -1.81 -20.63
N LEU A 42 -4.11 -1.17 -19.57
CA LEU A 42 -3.82 0.26 -19.50
C LEU A 42 -2.37 0.51 -19.90
N TYR A 43 -2.17 1.50 -20.76
CA TYR A 43 -0.88 2.03 -21.15
C TYR A 43 -0.80 3.49 -20.68
N ALA A 44 0.04 3.79 -19.72
CA ALA A 44 0.30 5.15 -19.27
C ALA A 44 1.34 5.81 -20.19
N VAL A 45 1.07 7.03 -20.61
CA VAL A 45 1.92 7.76 -21.55
C VAL A 45 2.24 9.15 -21.04
N ASP A 46 3.38 9.67 -21.45
CA ASP A 46 3.66 11.09 -21.43
C ASP A 46 3.29 11.67 -22.80
N MET A 47 2.23 12.46 -22.86
CA MET A 47 1.72 13.02 -24.12
C MET A 47 2.71 13.95 -24.79
N GLY A 48 3.53 14.68 -24.04
CA GLY A 48 4.59 15.52 -24.58
C GLY A 48 5.67 14.68 -25.26
N TYR A 49 6.12 13.63 -24.59
CA TYR A 49 7.09 12.69 -25.15
C TYR A 49 6.51 11.92 -26.36
N LEU A 50 5.29 11.43 -26.25
CA LEU A 50 4.60 10.76 -27.38
C LEU A 50 4.50 11.69 -28.60
N GLY A 51 4.08 12.94 -28.39
CA GLY A 51 4.01 13.96 -29.44
C GLY A 51 5.35 14.26 -30.11
N SER A 52 6.47 14.20 -29.38
CA SER A 52 7.82 14.36 -29.93
C SER A 52 8.24 13.19 -30.84
N LYS A 53 7.67 12.00 -30.67
CA LYS A 53 7.95 10.80 -31.46
C LYS A 53 7.01 10.62 -32.66
N LEU A 54 5.92 11.38 -32.72
CA LEU A 54 4.99 11.37 -33.85
C LEU A 54 5.54 12.18 -35.01
N LEU A 55 6.17 11.52 -35.96
CA LEU A 55 6.61 12.14 -37.22
C LEU A 55 5.42 12.45 -38.13
N GLN A 56 4.42 11.59 -38.13
CA GLN A 56 3.15 11.75 -38.86
C GLN A 56 1.98 11.57 -37.88
N GLY A 57 0.91 12.34 -38.09
CA GLY A 57 -0.29 12.25 -37.25
C GLY A 57 -0.31 13.19 -36.03
N ARG A 58 0.77 13.95 -35.77
CA ARG A 58 0.79 14.94 -34.70
C ARG A 58 -0.28 16.02 -34.88
N GLU A 59 -0.39 16.57 -36.09
CA GLU A 59 -1.42 17.57 -36.41
C GLU A 59 -2.84 17.00 -36.26
N THR A 60 -3.05 15.75 -36.68
CA THR A 60 -4.32 15.06 -36.52
C THR A 60 -4.67 14.89 -35.04
N LEU A 61 -3.70 14.47 -34.21
CA LEU A 61 -3.90 14.34 -32.77
C LEU A 61 -4.22 15.69 -32.12
N CYS A 62 -3.46 16.74 -32.44
CA CYS A 62 -3.72 18.08 -31.94
C CYS A 62 -5.13 18.56 -32.34
N LYS A 63 -5.51 18.34 -33.61
CA LYS A 63 -6.85 18.69 -34.10
C LYS A 63 -7.95 17.96 -33.31
N TRP A 64 -7.79 16.65 -33.07
CA TRP A 64 -8.77 15.90 -32.29
C TRP A 64 -8.92 16.39 -30.86
N ILE A 65 -7.81 16.75 -30.21
CA ILE A 65 -7.82 17.32 -28.85
C ILE A 65 -8.49 18.70 -28.83
N THR A 66 -8.19 19.54 -29.82
CA THR A 66 -8.72 20.91 -29.89
C THR A 66 -10.21 20.94 -30.29
N ASP A 67 -10.62 20.04 -31.19
CA ASP A 67 -12.00 19.97 -31.69
C ASP A 67 -12.93 19.12 -30.80
N ASP A 68 -12.46 18.68 -29.64
CA ASP A 68 -13.21 17.79 -28.74
C ASP A 68 -14.44 18.51 -28.16
N LYS A 69 -15.63 18.09 -28.59
CA LYS A 69 -16.92 18.65 -28.12
C LYS A 69 -17.42 18.02 -26.82
N LYS A 70 -16.94 16.81 -26.54
CA LYS A 70 -17.26 16.06 -25.33
C LYS A 70 -15.98 15.67 -24.62
N PRO A 71 -15.89 15.84 -23.31
CA PRO A 71 -14.68 15.52 -22.58
C PRO A 71 -14.13 14.13 -22.94
N PHE A 72 -12.86 14.10 -23.37
CA PHE A 72 -12.11 12.86 -23.68
C PHE A 72 -12.63 12.01 -24.86
N GLU A 73 -13.57 12.51 -25.70
CA GLU A 73 -14.05 11.77 -26.89
C GLU A 73 -12.92 11.50 -27.90
N TRP A 74 -11.94 12.40 -27.99
CA TRP A 74 -10.76 12.24 -28.83
C TRP A 74 -9.95 10.98 -28.47
N MET A 75 -10.02 10.50 -27.23
CA MET A 75 -9.32 9.28 -26.80
C MET A 75 -9.86 8.03 -27.52
N LYS A 76 -11.16 8.00 -27.85
CA LYS A 76 -11.75 6.93 -28.65
C LYS A 76 -11.16 6.93 -30.05
N LYS A 77 -11.03 8.11 -30.68
CA LYS A 77 -10.41 8.27 -32.00
C LYS A 77 -8.95 7.80 -32.01
N VAL A 78 -8.21 8.12 -30.95
CA VAL A 78 -6.82 7.66 -30.77
C VAL A 78 -6.76 6.14 -30.63
N ARG A 79 -7.61 5.56 -29.79
CA ARG A 79 -7.69 4.10 -29.59
C ARG A 79 -7.99 3.35 -30.87
N ASP A 80 -8.91 3.88 -31.67
CA ASP A 80 -9.36 3.25 -32.92
C ASP A 80 -8.35 3.47 -34.08
N ASN A 81 -7.40 4.39 -33.93
CA ASN A 81 -6.34 4.63 -34.89
C ASN A 81 -5.15 3.67 -34.68
N ARG A 82 -5.00 2.72 -35.59
CA ARG A 82 -3.99 1.63 -35.51
C ARG A 82 -2.55 2.17 -35.33
N SER A 83 -2.19 3.24 -36.05
CA SER A 83 -0.84 3.81 -35.97
C SER A 83 -0.57 4.44 -34.59
N LEU A 84 -1.50 5.27 -34.10
CA LEU A 84 -1.39 5.90 -32.79
C LEU A 84 -1.44 4.86 -31.65
N ALA A 85 -2.32 3.88 -31.74
CA ALA A 85 -2.39 2.78 -30.77
C ALA A 85 -1.06 2.00 -30.68
N THR A 86 -0.41 1.75 -31.84
CA THR A 86 0.92 1.11 -31.87
C THR A 86 1.99 1.98 -31.21
N MET A 87 1.95 3.29 -31.46
CA MET A 87 2.90 4.24 -30.85
C MET A 87 2.72 4.34 -29.33
N ILE A 88 1.45 4.38 -28.86
CA ILE A 88 1.14 4.37 -27.43
C ILE A 88 1.75 3.14 -26.75
N ARG A 89 1.50 1.95 -27.29
CA ARG A 89 2.07 0.71 -26.74
C ARG A 89 3.59 0.70 -26.72
N LYS A 90 4.21 1.27 -27.76
CA LYS A 90 5.67 1.32 -27.90
C LYS A 90 6.33 2.30 -26.92
N TYR A 91 5.69 3.42 -26.66
CA TYR A 91 6.27 4.53 -25.87
C TYR A 91 5.57 4.74 -24.52
N ALA A 92 4.78 3.78 -24.07
CA ALA A 92 4.21 3.82 -22.74
C ALA A 92 5.29 3.86 -21.64
N ARG A 93 5.03 4.65 -20.62
CA ARG A 93 5.87 4.72 -19.40
C ARG A 93 5.80 3.40 -18.64
N PHE A 94 4.60 2.84 -18.54
CA PHE A 94 4.31 1.54 -17.96
C PHE A 94 2.98 1.01 -18.49
N ARG A 95 2.71 -0.26 -18.19
CA ARG A 95 1.44 -0.91 -18.49
C ARG A 95 0.92 -1.64 -17.24
N SER A 96 -0.41 -1.69 -17.10
CA SER A 96 -1.09 -2.37 -15.98
C SER A 96 -2.30 -3.13 -16.52
N SER A 97 -2.62 -4.25 -15.91
CA SER A 97 -3.91 -4.91 -16.16
C SER A 97 -5.05 -4.05 -15.58
N VAL A 98 -6.22 -4.19 -16.15
CA VAL A 98 -7.44 -3.51 -15.68
C VAL A 98 -8.56 -4.54 -15.63
N THR A 99 -9.32 -4.59 -14.54
CA THR A 99 -10.48 -5.47 -14.47
C THR A 99 -11.52 -5.05 -15.50
N SER A 100 -12.33 -6.00 -15.98
CA SER A 100 -13.37 -5.70 -16.97
C SER A 100 -14.39 -4.68 -16.43
N THR A 101 -14.68 -4.75 -15.14
CA THR A 101 -15.57 -3.81 -14.45
C THR A 101 -15.03 -2.39 -14.49
N VAL A 102 -13.78 -2.20 -14.04
CA VAL A 102 -13.10 -0.89 -14.05
C VAL A 102 -12.95 -0.35 -15.47
N ALA A 103 -12.56 -1.20 -16.44
CA ALA A 103 -12.42 -0.79 -17.84
C ALA A 103 -13.76 -0.33 -18.43
N ALA A 104 -14.85 -1.05 -18.17
CA ALA A 104 -16.19 -0.68 -18.62
C ALA A 104 -16.64 0.64 -17.98
N GLU A 105 -16.42 0.81 -16.68
CA GLU A 105 -16.80 2.02 -15.94
C GLU A 105 -16.05 3.26 -16.43
N ILE A 106 -14.73 3.17 -16.61
CA ILE A 106 -13.90 4.25 -17.16
C ILE A 106 -14.39 4.60 -18.58
N ASN A 107 -14.59 3.59 -19.46
CA ASN A 107 -15.06 3.82 -20.82
C ASN A 107 -16.47 4.46 -20.89
N GLN A 108 -17.37 4.09 -19.98
CA GLN A 108 -18.71 4.67 -19.88
C GLN A 108 -18.67 6.14 -19.44
N ARG A 109 -17.77 6.47 -18.53
CA ARG A 109 -17.62 7.83 -18.00
C ARG A 109 -16.92 8.80 -18.94
N TRP A 110 -16.17 8.30 -19.93
CA TRP A 110 -15.61 9.15 -20.97
C TRP A 110 -16.73 9.86 -21.77
N GLY A 111 -16.67 11.17 -21.81
CA GLY A 111 -17.68 12.00 -22.46
C GLY A 111 -18.84 12.45 -21.57
N THR A 112 -18.89 12.06 -20.30
CA THR A 112 -19.92 12.49 -19.36
C THR A 112 -19.52 13.69 -18.49
N GLY A 113 -18.25 14.14 -18.57
CA GLY A 113 -17.74 15.22 -17.75
C GLY A 113 -17.56 14.87 -16.25
N VAL A 114 -17.64 13.59 -15.87
CA VAL A 114 -17.49 13.14 -14.50
C VAL A 114 -16.02 13.19 -14.09
N SER A 115 -15.76 13.84 -12.96
CA SER A 115 -14.43 14.27 -12.49
C SER A 115 -13.59 13.20 -11.79
N ARG A 116 -14.00 11.93 -11.73
CA ARG A 116 -13.27 10.90 -10.97
C ARG A 116 -12.73 9.80 -11.89
N LEU A 117 -11.85 10.19 -12.82
CA LEU A 117 -11.17 9.26 -13.74
C LEU A 117 -9.65 9.27 -13.56
N GLY A 118 -9.17 9.95 -12.54
CA GLY A 118 -7.77 9.93 -12.16
C GLY A 118 -7.36 8.60 -11.56
N ILE A 119 -6.15 8.16 -11.87
CA ILE A 119 -5.56 6.92 -11.36
C ILE A 119 -4.33 7.26 -10.56
N ASN A 120 -4.34 6.94 -9.27
CA ASN A 120 -3.18 7.07 -8.41
C ASN A 120 -2.18 5.98 -8.75
N VAL A 121 -0.93 6.35 -9.07
CA VAL A 121 0.06 5.40 -9.54
C VAL A 121 1.07 5.02 -8.46
N LEU A 122 1.67 3.83 -8.62
CA LEU A 122 2.71 3.32 -7.74
C LEU A 122 4.00 4.12 -7.85
N GLN A 123 4.79 4.08 -6.79
CA GLN A 123 6.12 4.67 -6.79
C GLN A 123 7.06 3.86 -7.70
N ARG A 124 7.67 4.56 -8.68
CA ARG A 124 8.62 4.01 -9.65
C ARG A 124 9.80 4.98 -9.81
N PRO A 125 10.94 4.71 -9.20
CA PRO A 125 12.12 5.56 -9.43
C PRO A 125 12.69 5.39 -10.83
N VAL A 126 12.50 4.24 -11.46
CA VAL A 126 12.92 3.97 -12.85
C VAL A 126 11.76 3.33 -13.63
N ALA A 127 11.75 2.04 -13.83
CA ALA A 127 10.72 1.33 -14.62
C ALA A 127 9.81 0.48 -13.75
N ASP A 128 10.39 -0.27 -12.81
CA ASP A 128 9.65 -1.18 -11.95
C ASP A 128 9.06 -0.45 -10.74
N PRO A 129 7.85 -0.80 -10.29
CA PRO A 129 7.30 -0.28 -9.05
C PRO A 129 8.10 -0.81 -7.85
N ILE A 130 8.12 -0.02 -6.77
CA ILE A 130 8.81 -0.38 -5.54
C ILE A 130 7.89 -0.29 -4.33
N ILE A 131 8.21 -1.07 -3.31
CA ILE A 131 7.82 -0.78 -1.93
C ILE A 131 9.03 -0.11 -1.27
N PRO A 132 8.95 1.19 -0.90
CA PRO A 132 10.07 1.87 -0.27
C PRO A 132 10.48 1.22 1.04
N GLY A 133 11.77 1.06 1.25
CA GLY A 133 12.31 0.55 2.52
C GLY A 133 11.88 1.38 3.73
N SER A 134 11.64 2.68 3.53
CA SER A 134 11.06 3.56 4.56
C SER A 134 9.65 3.15 4.97
N SER A 135 8.80 2.72 4.04
CA SER A 135 7.44 2.22 4.31
C SER A 135 7.49 0.92 5.09
N ILE A 136 8.36 -0.02 4.68
CA ILE A 136 8.56 -1.29 5.40
C ILE A 136 9.09 -1.03 6.81
N LYS A 137 10.08 -0.15 6.93
CA LYS A 137 10.66 0.24 8.22
C LYS A 137 9.65 0.92 9.14
N GLY A 138 8.78 1.78 8.60
CA GLY A 138 7.69 2.42 9.32
C GLY A 138 6.70 1.42 9.91
N ALA A 139 6.31 0.42 9.13
CA ALA A 139 5.44 -0.67 9.56
C ALA A 139 6.08 -1.51 10.69
N ILE A 140 7.35 -1.90 10.53
CA ILE A 140 8.11 -2.61 11.58
C ILE A 140 8.29 -1.75 12.84
N ARG A 141 8.54 -0.43 12.69
CA ARG A 141 8.62 0.51 13.82
C ARG A 141 7.35 0.47 14.68
N THR A 142 6.18 0.57 14.03
CA THR A 142 4.89 0.57 14.73
C THR A 142 4.69 -0.74 15.49
N ALA A 143 5.03 -1.88 14.88
CA ALA A 143 4.94 -3.19 15.53
C ALA A 143 5.88 -3.32 16.74
N LEU A 144 7.14 -2.90 16.61
CA LEU A 144 8.11 -2.89 17.70
C LEU A 144 7.66 -1.99 18.85
N LEU A 145 7.13 -0.81 18.54
CA LEU A 145 6.61 0.13 19.53
C LEU A 145 5.38 -0.44 20.24
N TYR A 146 4.46 -1.06 19.52
CA TYR A 146 3.31 -1.75 20.10
C TYR A 146 3.73 -2.85 21.09
N SER A 147 4.78 -3.61 20.77
CA SER A 147 5.32 -4.63 21.68
C SER A 147 6.07 -4.03 22.89
N ALA A 148 6.61 -2.83 22.76
CA ALA A 148 7.39 -2.17 23.81
C ALA A 148 6.55 -1.39 24.84
N VAL A 149 5.26 -1.15 24.55
CA VAL A 149 4.37 -0.40 25.46
C VAL A 149 3.47 -1.33 26.27
N PRO A 150 3.08 -0.92 27.51
CA PRO A 150 2.09 -1.66 28.30
C PRO A 150 0.72 -1.63 27.62
N LYS A 151 -0.09 -2.63 27.89
CA LYS A 151 -1.47 -2.75 27.38
C LYS A 151 -2.43 -3.02 28.56
N PRO A 152 -3.40 -2.14 28.82
CA PRO A 152 -3.70 -0.92 28.07
C PRO A 152 -2.64 0.18 28.27
N LEU A 153 -2.51 1.05 27.27
CA LEU A 153 -1.61 2.20 27.30
C LEU A 153 -2.23 3.32 28.16
N ASP A 154 -1.79 3.46 29.39
CA ASP A 154 -2.41 4.38 30.37
C ASP A 154 -2.20 5.86 30.04
N ARG A 155 -1.04 6.21 29.50
CA ARG A 155 -0.72 7.60 29.12
C ARG A 155 0.11 7.63 27.85
N ALA A 156 -0.47 8.15 26.78
CA ALA A 156 0.27 8.60 25.60
C ALA A 156 0.46 10.13 25.69
N PRO A 157 1.62 10.67 25.28
CA PRO A 157 1.81 12.11 25.16
C PRO A 157 0.74 12.72 24.24
N MET A 158 0.34 13.96 24.52
CA MET A 158 -0.71 14.66 23.78
C MET A 158 -0.16 15.62 22.71
N ASP A 159 1.15 15.93 22.78
CA ASP A 159 1.85 16.83 21.86
C ASP A 159 2.72 16.02 20.89
N ASP A 160 2.74 16.38 19.61
CA ASP A 160 3.49 15.68 18.54
C ASP A 160 5.01 15.63 18.85
N ARG A 161 5.57 16.64 19.48
CA ARG A 161 7.00 16.67 19.86
C ARG A 161 7.30 15.66 20.96
N ASP A 162 6.41 15.56 21.93
CA ASP A 162 6.52 14.61 23.03
C ASP A 162 6.28 13.18 22.57
N VAL A 163 5.42 12.96 21.56
CA VAL A 163 5.18 11.64 20.98
C VAL A 163 6.45 11.06 20.39
N SER A 164 7.15 11.79 19.54
CA SER A 164 8.39 11.31 18.89
C SER A 164 9.49 11.01 19.92
N ARG A 165 9.60 11.84 20.98
CA ARG A 165 10.52 11.61 22.09
C ARG A 165 10.17 10.36 22.88
N TRP A 166 8.89 10.24 23.26
CA TRP A 166 8.36 9.12 24.01
C TRP A 166 8.53 7.80 23.26
N GLU A 167 8.24 7.77 21.97
CA GLU A 167 8.43 6.59 21.12
C GLU A 167 9.88 6.12 21.10
N ARG A 168 10.85 7.03 20.93
CA ARG A 168 12.27 6.67 20.96
C ARG A 168 12.66 6.05 22.30
N LEU A 169 12.23 6.64 23.41
CA LEU A 169 12.51 6.11 24.74
C LEU A 169 11.87 4.73 24.96
N LYS A 170 10.63 4.50 24.49
CA LYS A 170 9.96 3.20 24.58
C LYS A 170 10.66 2.13 23.75
N LEU A 171 11.18 2.48 22.60
CA LEU A 171 12.00 1.57 21.79
C LEU A 171 13.36 1.28 22.42
N GLY A 172 13.75 1.99 23.45
CA GLY A 172 14.98 1.75 24.21
C GLY A 172 16.15 2.61 23.79
N SER A 173 15.90 3.74 23.16
CA SER A 173 16.90 4.78 22.95
C SER A 173 17.42 5.29 24.29
N LEU A 174 18.73 5.57 24.38
CA LEU A 174 19.39 6.01 25.60
C LEU A 174 19.06 7.45 25.96
N SER A 175 18.70 8.24 24.97
CA SER A 175 18.29 9.63 25.12
C SER A 175 17.17 9.98 24.14
N ASP A 176 16.64 11.18 24.26
CA ASP A 176 15.62 11.74 23.38
C ASP A 176 16.16 12.28 22.04
N ARG A 177 17.48 12.24 21.84
CA ARG A 177 18.12 12.74 20.62
C ARG A 177 17.86 11.80 19.45
N ILE A 178 17.63 12.36 18.26
CA ILE A 178 17.46 11.60 17.02
C ILE A 178 18.67 10.68 16.75
N ASN A 179 19.86 11.12 17.14
CA ASN A 179 21.08 10.33 16.98
C ASN A 179 21.10 9.03 17.79
N ASP A 180 20.32 8.95 18.85
CA ASP A 180 20.21 7.79 19.73
C ASP A 180 19.01 6.91 19.41
N ASP A 181 18.25 7.22 18.34
CA ASP A 181 17.14 6.39 17.88
C ASP A 181 17.65 5.00 17.47
N LEU A 182 17.16 3.99 18.17
CA LEU A 182 17.57 2.59 17.97
C LEU A 182 17.36 2.13 16.53
N LEU A 183 16.33 2.63 15.87
CA LEU A 183 16.02 2.26 14.49
C LEU A 183 17.00 2.86 13.46
N ARG A 184 17.93 3.75 13.83
CA ARG A 184 19.07 4.11 12.96
C ARG A 184 19.90 2.89 12.58
N HIS A 185 19.96 1.92 13.45
CA HIS A 185 20.73 0.70 13.26
C HIS A 185 20.01 -0.35 12.42
N LEU A 186 18.73 -0.12 12.08
CA LEU A 186 17.96 -0.92 11.14
C LEU A 186 17.93 -0.22 9.77
N LYS A 187 18.50 -0.85 8.76
CA LYS A 187 18.47 -0.40 7.37
C LYS A 187 17.67 -1.40 6.54
N ILE A 188 16.77 -0.88 5.73
CA ILE A 188 15.95 -1.69 4.81
C ILE A 188 16.03 -0.99 3.46
N ALA A 189 16.43 -1.73 2.43
CA ALA A 189 16.45 -1.23 1.06
C ALA A 189 15.04 -1.28 0.45
N ASP A 190 14.86 -0.59 -0.67
CA ASP A 190 13.60 -0.64 -1.41
C ASP A 190 13.41 -2.04 -2.02
N ALA A 191 12.17 -2.52 -2.03
CA ALA A 191 11.81 -3.79 -2.62
C ALA A 191 11.22 -3.57 -4.00
N ALA A 192 11.97 -3.88 -5.06
CA ALA A 192 11.53 -3.70 -6.44
C ALA A 192 10.66 -4.87 -6.92
N ALA A 193 9.54 -4.56 -7.56
CA ALA A 193 8.63 -5.51 -8.16
C ALA A 193 9.02 -5.77 -9.64
N LYS A 194 10.20 -6.34 -9.85
CA LYS A 194 10.77 -6.57 -11.18
C LYS A 194 9.91 -7.51 -12.01
N GLY A 195 9.47 -7.02 -13.17
CA GLY A 195 8.68 -7.81 -14.11
C GLY A 195 7.25 -8.12 -13.66
N VAL A 196 6.82 -7.60 -12.52
CA VAL A 196 5.44 -7.77 -12.03
C VAL A 196 4.51 -6.88 -12.85
N VAL A 197 3.46 -7.48 -13.42
CA VAL A 197 2.37 -6.74 -14.05
C VAL A 197 1.46 -6.21 -12.94
N THR A 198 1.33 -4.89 -12.86
CA THR A 198 0.46 -4.23 -11.89
C THR A 198 -1.01 -4.27 -12.33
N GLU A 199 -1.92 -3.94 -11.42
CA GLU A 199 -3.35 -3.92 -11.68
C GLU A 199 -3.94 -2.55 -11.33
N ILE A 200 -4.90 -2.09 -12.15
CA ILE A 200 -5.73 -0.93 -11.81
C ILE A 200 -7.01 -1.44 -11.18
N LEU A 201 -7.24 -1.05 -9.94
CA LEU A 201 -8.38 -1.44 -9.14
C LEU A 201 -9.16 -0.21 -8.69
N ASP A 202 -10.47 -0.37 -8.55
CA ASP A 202 -11.30 0.57 -7.82
C ASP A 202 -11.01 0.49 -6.33
N ALA A 203 -11.01 1.65 -5.70
CA ALA A 203 -10.83 1.77 -4.26
C ALA A 203 -12.12 2.31 -3.64
N GLU A 204 -12.67 1.54 -2.73
CA GLU A 204 -13.94 1.86 -2.10
C GLU A 204 -13.77 2.17 -0.61
N HIS A 205 -14.65 3.01 -0.13
CA HIS A 205 -14.83 3.37 1.25
C HIS A 205 -16.08 2.68 1.79
N VAL A 206 -15.90 1.73 2.67
CA VAL A 206 -17.02 0.98 3.24
C VAL A 206 -17.30 1.47 4.65
N GLY A 207 -18.50 2.05 4.84
CA GLY A 207 -18.99 2.47 6.13
C GLY A 207 -20.05 1.51 6.66
N MET A 208 -20.00 1.18 7.94
CA MET A 208 -21.06 0.43 8.61
C MET A 208 -22.19 1.36 9.00
N ARG A 209 -23.42 1.08 8.57
CA ARG A 209 -24.62 1.79 9.00
C ARG A 209 -25.06 1.31 10.39
N ASP A 210 -25.57 2.24 11.21
CA ASP A 210 -26.09 1.94 12.55
C ASP A 210 -27.26 0.91 12.55
N LYS A 211 -27.91 0.69 11.40
CA LYS A 211 -29.07 -0.21 11.25
C LYS A 211 -28.80 -1.46 10.38
N GLY A 212 -27.54 -1.83 10.23
CA GLY A 212 -27.13 -2.99 9.45
C GLY A 212 -26.95 -2.71 7.94
N GLY A 213 -25.93 -3.30 7.39
CA GLY A 213 -25.51 -3.19 5.99
C GLY A 213 -24.31 -2.27 5.79
N ALA A 214 -23.38 -2.73 4.97
CA ALA A 214 -22.25 -1.94 4.49
C ALA A 214 -22.73 -1.00 3.38
N GLN A 215 -22.20 0.21 3.34
CA GLN A 215 -22.34 1.11 2.21
C GLN A 215 -20.97 1.36 1.62
N ALA A 216 -20.76 0.85 0.42
CA ALA A 216 -19.58 1.11 -0.37
C ALA A 216 -19.74 2.40 -1.17
N GLU A 217 -18.69 3.20 -1.24
CA GLU A 217 -18.60 4.39 -2.08
C GLU A 217 -17.24 4.38 -2.78
N LEU A 218 -17.24 4.49 -4.11
CA LEU A 218 -16.02 4.62 -4.90
C LEU A 218 -15.28 5.91 -4.51
N ILE A 219 -14.01 5.76 -4.13
CA ILE A 219 -13.13 6.89 -3.81
C ILE A 219 -12.38 7.31 -5.07
N ASP A 220 -11.59 6.39 -5.63
CA ASP A 220 -10.70 6.59 -6.78
C ASP A 220 -10.29 5.26 -7.41
N TYR A 221 -9.44 5.33 -8.46
CA TYR A 221 -8.76 4.17 -9.01
C TYR A 221 -7.29 4.17 -8.60
N ARG A 222 -6.75 2.97 -8.33
CA ARG A 222 -5.36 2.82 -7.90
C ARG A 222 -4.64 1.73 -8.66
N GLU A 223 -3.43 2.05 -9.04
CA GLU A 223 -2.50 1.04 -9.49
C GLU A 223 -1.94 0.29 -8.29
N CYS A 224 -2.03 -1.03 -8.29
CA CYS A 224 -1.63 -1.90 -7.20
C CYS A 224 -0.64 -2.98 -7.65
N LEU A 225 0.24 -3.38 -6.77
CA LEU A 225 0.88 -4.70 -6.85
C LEU A 225 -0.19 -5.76 -6.58
N PRO A 226 -0.32 -6.80 -7.42
CA PRO A 226 -1.36 -7.81 -7.24
C PRO A 226 -1.14 -8.62 -5.95
N GLY A 227 -2.22 -9.01 -5.30
CA GLY A 227 -2.19 -9.93 -4.18
C GLY A 227 -2.26 -11.38 -4.65
N VAL A 228 -1.47 -12.27 -4.08
CA VAL A 228 -1.49 -13.70 -4.46
C VAL A 228 -2.82 -14.40 -4.14
N LEU A 229 -3.61 -13.85 -3.23
CA LEU A 229 -4.94 -14.39 -2.90
C LEU A 229 -6.02 -13.97 -3.90
N LYS A 230 -5.75 -12.99 -4.76
CA LYS A 230 -6.71 -12.53 -5.76
C LYS A 230 -6.74 -13.46 -6.98
N ASP A 231 -5.64 -13.55 -7.73
CA ASP A 231 -5.55 -14.35 -8.96
C ASP A 231 -4.10 -14.70 -9.27
N GLY A 232 -3.21 -14.46 -8.31
CA GLY A 232 -1.82 -14.30 -8.61
C GLY A 232 -1.03 -15.59 -8.62
N GLU A 233 -0.23 -15.77 -9.63
CA GLU A 233 0.97 -16.58 -9.55
C GLU A 233 1.77 -16.12 -8.32
N PRO A 234 2.19 -17.03 -7.44
CA PRO A 234 2.97 -16.66 -6.27
C PRO A 234 4.27 -15.96 -6.67
N TYR A 235 4.45 -14.73 -6.23
CA TYR A 235 5.69 -13.99 -6.43
C TYR A 235 6.17 -13.39 -5.11
N ALA A 236 7.45 -13.10 -5.02
CA ALA A 236 8.04 -12.45 -3.86
C ALA A 236 8.88 -11.25 -4.30
N LEU A 237 8.76 -10.17 -3.57
CA LEU A 237 9.67 -9.05 -3.64
C LEU A 237 10.86 -9.34 -2.72
N GLU A 238 12.05 -9.13 -3.20
CA GLU A 238 13.27 -9.32 -2.42
C GLU A 238 13.95 -7.99 -2.14
N THR A 239 14.41 -7.85 -0.89
CA THR A 239 15.20 -6.69 -0.45
C THR A 239 16.18 -7.10 0.63
N SER A 240 17.08 -6.20 1.01
CA SER A 240 18.01 -6.42 2.12
C SER A 240 17.53 -5.71 3.38
N LEU A 241 17.73 -6.39 4.51
CA LEU A 241 17.58 -5.84 5.84
C LEU A 241 18.89 -6.00 6.60
N VAL A 242 19.44 -4.91 7.11
CA VAL A 242 20.72 -4.90 7.83
C VAL A 242 20.52 -4.34 9.23
N ILE A 243 21.03 -5.05 10.23
CA ILE A 243 21.06 -4.64 11.63
C ILE A 243 22.50 -4.38 12.04
N ALA A 244 22.82 -3.16 12.47
CA ALA A 244 24.14 -2.82 13.00
C ALA A 244 24.28 -3.29 14.47
N SER A 245 24.25 -4.60 14.69
CA SER A 245 24.23 -5.25 16.00
C SER A 245 25.53 -5.02 16.81
N GLY A 246 26.64 -4.82 16.12
CA GLY A 246 27.93 -4.51 16.74
C GLY A 246 28.08 -3.09 17.27
N HIS A 247 27.16 -2.16 16.94
CA HIS A 247 27.25 -0.78 17.36
C HIS A 247 27.06 -0.63 18.90
N PRO A 248 27.89 0.16 19.61
CA PRO A 248 27.82 0.28 21.06
C PRO A 248 26.43 0.66 21.62
N HIS A 249 25.69 1.54 20.92
CA HIS A 249 24.33 1.93 21.31
C HIS A 249 23.35 0.77 21.19
N HIS A 250 23.44 -0.04 20.15
CA HIS A 250 22.61 -1.23 19.97
C HIS A 250 22.84 -2.24 21.11
N ARG A 251 24.10 -2.46 21.49
CA ARG A 251 24.45 -3.33 22.62
C ARG A 251 23.89 -2.81 23.94
N ARG A 252 24.00 -1.51 24.22
CA ARG A 252 23.50 -0.86 25.47
C ARG A 252 21.97 -0.92 25.55
N SER A 253 21.27 -0.86 24.42
CA SER A 253 19.81 -1.00 24.37
C SER A 253 19.32 -2.45 24.55
N ARG A 254 20.22 -3.38 24.95
CA ARG A 254 19.95 -4.82 25.11
C ARG A 254 19.50 -5.53 23.85
N GLY A 255 19.88 -5.00 22.68
CA GLY A 255 19.60 -5.62 21.38
C GLY A 255 18.10 -5.79 21.08
N ARG A 256 17.28 -4.79 21.43
CA ARG A 256 15.82 -4.85 21.20
C ARG A 256 15.43 -4.96 19.72
N VAL A 257 16.29 -4.52 18.79
CA VAL A 257 16.08 -4.69 17.36
C VAL A 257 16.92 -5.89 16.91
N ARG A 258 16.31 -7.07 16.91
CA ARG A 258 16.87 -8.34 16.43
C ARG A 258 15.88 -8.97 15.47
N ARG A 259 16.35 -9.91 14.65
CA ARG A 259 15.51 -10.67 13.72
C ARG A 259 14.26 -11.23 14.41
N GLU A 260 14.43 -11.93 15.51
CA GLU A 260 13.37 -12.57 16.28
C GLU A 260 12.38 -11.54 16.85
N SER A 261 12.90 -10.44 17.41
CA SER A 261 12.07 -9.36 17.96
C SER A 261 11.22 -8.68 16.88
N ILE A 262 11.76 -8.51 15.67
CA ILE A 262 11.04 -7.93 14.52
C ILE A 262 9.89 -8.85 14.12
N LEU A 263 10.17 -10.15 13.93
CA LEU A 263 9.16 -11.13 13.52
C LEU A 263 8.07 -11.29 14.58
N GLU A 264 8.44 -11.38 15.85
CA GLU A 264 7.50 -11.53 16.96
C GLU A 264 6.63 -10.28 17.14
N ALA A 265 7.22 -9.09 17.07
CA ALA A 265 6.49 -7.84 17.15
C ALA A 265 5.47 -7.71 16.00
N CYS A 266 5.86 -8.06 14.78
CA CYS A 266 4.95 -8.04 13.64
C CYS A 266 3.82 -9.06 13.79
N ARG A 267 4.11 -10.28 14.27
CA ARG A 267 3.06 -11.28 14.53
C ARG A 267 2.07 -10.79 15.59
N SER A 268 2.57 -10.25 16.70
CA SER A 268 1.73 -9.73 17.77
C SER A 268 0.88 -8.55 17.33
N PHE A 269 1.48 -7.56 16.69
CA PHE A 269 0.78 -6.33 16.31
C PHE A 269 -0.22 -6.57 15.17
N TYR A 270 0.24 -7.16 14.06
CA TYR A 270 -0.64 -7.39 12.92
C TYR A 270 -1.66 -8.50 13.15
N GLY A 271 -1.40 -9.42 14.09
CA GLY A 271 -2.42 -10.34 14.61
C GLY A 271 -3.57 -9.59 15.28
N ALA A 272 -3.25 -8.63 16.17
CA ALA A 272 -4.27 -7.79 16.80
C ALA A 272 -5.00 -6.87 15.80
N VAL A 273 -4.31 -6.40 14.74
CA VAL A 273 -4.94 -5.63 13.65
C VAL A 273 -5.93 -6.51 12.88
N MET A 274 -5.55 -7.75 12.54
CA MET A 274 -6.47 -8.71 11.88
C MET A 274 -7.71 -8.95 12.70
N GLU A 275 -7.58 -9.23 14.00
CA GLU A 275 -8.71 -9.44 14.90
C GLU A 275 -9.66 -8.23 14.93
N ALA A 276 -9.10 -7.02 14.99
CA ALA A 276 -9.89 -5.79 14.97
C ALA A 276 -10.62 -5.58 13.64
N ASP A 277 -9.99 -5.92 12.53
CA ASP A 277 -10.61 -5.84 11.20
C ASP A 277 -11.67 -6.92 11.01
N GLU A 278 -11.42 -8.18 11.41
CA GLU A 278 -12.42 -9.27 11.39
C GLU A 278 -13.66 -8.91 12.23
N GLN A 279 -13.45 -8.27 13.39
CA GLN A 279 -14.56 -7.79 14.20
C GLN A 279 -15.37 -6.69 13.49
N TYR A 280 -14.70 -5.80 12.73
CA TYR A 280 -15.37 -4.80 11.92
C TYR A 280 -16.20 -5.45 10.81
N TRP A 281 -15.63 -6.43 10.09
CA TRP A 281 -16.22 -7.11 8.95
C TRP A 281 -17.16 -8.27 9.32
N ARG A 282 -17.52 -8.46 10.59
CA ARG A 282 -18.35 -9.60 11.07
C ARG A 282 -19.65 -9.82 10.30
N GLY A 283 -20.18 -8.77 9.64
CA GLY A 283 -21.38 -8.82 8.80
C GLY A 283 -21.12 -9.05 7.32
N ASP A 284 -19.86 -9.12 6.91
CA ASP A 284 -19.43 -9.30 5.52
C ASP A 284 -18.62 -10.60 5.38
N ARG A 285 -19.29 -11.64 4.88
CA ARG A 285 -18.71 -13.00 4.82
C ARG A 285 -17.58 -13.09 3.81
N GLU A 286 -17.70 -12.40 2.68
CA GLU A 286 -16.72 -12.46 1.59
C GLU A 286 -15.38 -11.85 2.03
N VAL A 287 -15.41 -10.68 2.65
CA VAL A 287 -14.21 -10.06 3.21
C VAL A 287 -13.61 -10.90 4.33
N LEU A 288 -14.44 -11.54 5.19
CA LEU A 288 -13.96 -12.46 6.23
C LEU A 288 -13.27 -13.70 5.65
N ASP A 289 -13.73 -14.20 4.50
CA ASP A 289 -13.07 -15.32 3.82
C ASP A 289 -11.66 -14.94 3.36
N VAL A 290 -11.45 -13.71 2.89
CA VAL A 290 -10.10 -13.19 2.59
C VAL A 290 -9.20 -13.20 3.84
N TYR A 291 -9.70 -12.79 5.01
CA TYR A 291 -8.92 -12.88 6.25
C TYR A 291 -8.58 -14.31 6.65
N ARG A 292 -9.48 -15.27 6.44
CA ARG A 292 -9.21 -16.70 6.66
C ARG A 292 -8.10 -17.20 5.75
N GLU A 293 -8.09 -16.78 4.48
CA GLU A 293 -7.03 -17.12 3.53
C GLU A 293 -5.69 -16.51 3.93
N ILE A 294 -5.68 -15.24 4.41
CA ILE A 294 -4.46 -14.60 4.94
C ILE A 294 -3.90 -15.42 6.11
N ARG A 295 -4.74 -15.84 7.06
CA ARG A 295 -4.32 -16.69 8.20
C ARG A 295 -3.78 -18.04 7.72
N ALA A 296 -4.47 -18.69 6.81
CA ALA A 296 -4.04 -19.97 6.25
C ALA A 296 -2.68 -19.86 5.52
N ALA A 297 -2.44 -18.78 4.81
CA ALA A 297 -1.15 -18.52 4.16
C ALA A 297 0.00 -18.35 5.18
N LEU A 298 -0.26 -17.64 6.28
CA LEU A 298 0.69 -17.45 7.38
C LEU A 298 0.98 -18.77 8.12
N GLU A 299 -0.02 -19.59 8.37
CA GLU A 299 0.12 -20.92 9.02
C GLU A 299 0.97 -21.88 8.17
N LYS A 300 0.81 -21.84 6.85
CA LYS A 300 1.62 -22.61 5.90
C LYS A 300 3.08 -22.16 5.82
N THR A 301 3.41 -20.99 6.40
CA THR A 301 4.77 -20.41 6.33
C THR A 301 5.27 -20.01 7.74
N PRO A 302 5.61 -20.99 8.61
CA PRO A 302 5.90 -20.74 10.03
C PRO A 302 7.03 -19.74 10.30
N GLY A 303 7.97 -19.57 9.35
CA GLY A 303 9.08 -18.60 9.46
C GLY A 303 8.68 -17.16 9.14
N ALA A 304 7.49 -16.94 8.55
CA ALA A 304 7.03 -15.62 8.13
C ALA A 304 6.31 -14.87 9.26
N ALA A 305 6.21 -13.57 9.08
CA ALA A 305 5.38 -12.68 9.90
C ALA A 305 4.48 -11.83 9.00
N PRO A 306 3.26 -11.50 9.46
CA PRO A 306 2.39 -10.59 8.74
C PRO A 306 2.92 -9.16 8.81
N ILE A 307 2.61 -8.38 7.78
CA ILE A 307 2.85 -6.94 7.71
C ILE A 307 1.75 -6.31 6.86
N ARG A 308 1.43 -5.05 7.12
CA ARG A 308 0.47 -4.30 6.31
C ARG A 308 1.12 -3.02 5.78
N LEU A 309 1.08 -2.81 4.47
CA LEU A 309 1.89 -1.82 3.76
C LEU A 309 1.04 -0.95 2.84
N GLY A 310 1.38 0.32 2.78
CA GLY A 310 0.84 1.25 1.80
C GLY A 310 -0.48 1.90 2.18
N TRP A 311 -1.20 2.32 1.17
CA TRP A 311 -2.46 3.04 1.30
C TRP A 311 -3.59 2.12 1.79
N GLY A 312 -4.52 2.71 2.51
CA GLY A 312 -5.73 1.99 2.95
C GLY A 312 -5.56 1.10 4.18
N CYS A 313 -4.35 1.02 4.74
CA CYS A 313 -4.08 0.18 5.92
C CYS A 313 -4.89 0.55 7.18
N GLY A 314 -5.44 1.76 7.23
CA GLY A 314 -6.25 2.23 8.36
C GLY A 314 -5.44 2.60 9.61
N MET A 315 -6.09 3.30 10.52
CA MET A 315 -5.47 3.85 11.73
C MET A 315 -4.89 2.74 12.63
N ASP A 316 -5.56 1.62 12.74
CA ASP A 316 -5.15 0.53 13.62
C ASP A 316 -3.82 -0.10 13.19
N SER A 317 -3.48 -0.05 11.89
CA SER A 317 -2.23 -0.59 11.34
C SER A 317 -1.04 0.37 11.40
N ILE A 318 -1.28 1.68 11.55
CA ILE A 318 -0.23 2.70 11.47
C ILE A 318 -0.01 3.46 12.78
N SER A 319 -0.71 3.06 13.85
CA SER A 319 -0.64 3.74 15.15
C SER A 319 -0.78 2.78 16.31
N LEU A 320 -0.59 3.28 17.52
CA LEU A 320 -0.82 2.54 18.77
C LEU A 320 -2.29 2.52 19.21
N ASN A 321 -3.23 2.74 18.30
CA ASN A 321 -4.65 2.80 18.66
C ASN A 321 -5.12 1.54 19.40
N LEU A 322 -4.69 0.36 18.96
CA LEU A 322 -5.05 -0.93 19.58
C LEU A 322 -4.42 -1.14 20.99
N ALA A 323 -3.37 -0.40 21.33
CA ALA A 323 -2.77 -0.47 22.67
C ALA A 323 -3.54 0.37 23.69
N LYS A 324 -4.41 1.29 23.25
CA LYS A 324 -5.14 2.20 24.14
C LYS A 324 -6.32 1.49 24.82
N PRO A 325 -6.72 1.92 26.04
CA PRO A 325 -7.87 1.38 26.72
C PRO A 325 -9.16 1.67 25.92
N PRO A 326 -10.15 0.78 25.98
CA PRO A 326 -11.48 1.08 25.46
C PRO A 326 -12.08 2.25 26.24
N GLY A 327 -12.81 3.13 25.57
CA GLY A 327 -13.46 4.27 26.22
C GLY A 327 -14.53 4.88 25.36
N ARG A 328 -15.42 5.64 26.03
CA ARG A 328 -16.50 6.34 25.36
C ARG A 328 -15.95 7.61 24.74
N GLN A 329 -15.94 7.71 23.43
CA GLN A 329 -15.65 8.97 22.76
C GLN A 329 -16.88 9.88 22.81
N THR A 330 -16.70 11.11 23.30
CA THR A 330 -17.75 12.13 23.23
C THR A 330 -17.89 12.58 21.77
N PRO A 331 -19.10 12.60 21.21
CA PRO A 331 -19.33 13.13 19.87
C PRO A 331 -18.73 14.53 19.69
N GLY A 332 -17.94 14.73 18.63
CA GLY A 332 -17.31 16.02 18.32
C GLY A 332 -15.98 16.30 19.07
N ARG A 333 -15.55 15.48 20.01
CA ARG A 333 -14.30 15.64 20.73
C ARG A 333 -13.44 14.39 20.62
N LYS A 334 -12.32 14.48 19.89
CA LYS A 334 -11.34 13.39 19.81
C LYS A 334 -10.58 13.32 21.13
N ASP A 335 -10.87 12.32 21.97
CA ASP A 335 -10.07 12.04 23.16
C ASP A 335 -9.01 10.98 22.84
N PHE A 336 -7.80 11.42 22.58
CA PHE A 336 -6.69 10.56 22.20
C PHE A 336 -6.22 9.59 23.30
N ARG A 337 -6.71 9.70 24.52
CA ARG A 337 -6.43 8.77 25.61
C ARG A 337 -7.08 7.41 25.40
N PHE A 338 -8.21 7.38 24.72
CA PHE A 338 -8.98 6.17 24.48
C PHE A 338 -8.82 5.64 23.04
N ARG A 339 -9.08 4.34 22.90
CA ARG A 339 -9.13 3.70 21.59
C ARG A 339 -10.19 4.36 20.71
N TYR A 340 -9.76 4.79 19.53
CA TYR A 340 -10.67 5.24 18.50
C TYR A 340 -11.23 4.05 17.75
N ASN A 341 -12.54 4.00 17.54
CA ASN A 341 -13.19 2.98 16.72
C ASN A 341 -13.42 3.58 15.32
N PRO A 342 -12.58 3.23 14.32
CA PRO A 342 -12.78 3.70 12.96
C PRO A 342 -14.14 3.21 12.44
N ARG A 343 -14.94 4.15 11.90
CA ARG A 343 -16.28 3.83 11.36
C ARG A 343 -16.23 3.31 9.92
N THR A 344 -15.09 3.33 9.32
CA THR A 344 -14.91 3.03 7.89
C THR A 344 -13.66 2.25 7.65
N ARG A 345 -13.72 1.38 6.66
CA ARG A 345 -12.59 0.62 6.14
C ARG A 345 -12.50 0.82 4.63
N ARG A 346 -11.41 0.39 4.04
CA ARG A 346 -11.20 0.44 2.61
C ARG A 346 -11.06 -0.95 2.05
N VAL A 347 -11.61 -1.13 0.85
CA VAL A 347 -11.43 -2.33 0.04
C VAL A 347 -10.97 -1.94 -1.36
N LEU A 348 -10.33 -2.86 -2.02
CA LEU A 348 -9.94 -2.79 -3.42
C LEU A 348 -10.69 -3.89 -4.17
N ASP A 349 -11.17 -3.58 -5.40
CA ASP A 349 -11.94 -4.51 -6.21
C ASP A 349 -13.18 -5.05 -5.45
N GLY A 350 -13.82 -4.16 -4.68
CA GLY A 350 -15.01 -4.47 -3.88
C GLY A 350 -14.82 -5.45 -2.72
N LEU A 351 -13.67 -6.09 -2.58
CA LEU A 351 -13.48 -7.26 -1.71
C LEU A 351 -12.21 -7.21 -0.86
N TYR A 352 -11.06 -6.81 -1.42
CA TYR A 352 -9.76 -7.04 -0.80
C TYR A 352 -9.37 -5.93 0.17
N PRO A 353 -9.17 -6.23 1.49
CA PRO A 353 -8.55 -5.29 2.41
C PRO A 353 -7.14 -4.97 1.94
N PRO A 354 -6.78 -3.69 1.70
CA PRO A 354 -5.50 -3.36 1.08
C PRO A 354 -4.29 -3.59 1.98
N GLY A 355 -3.18 -3.95 1.35
CA GLY A 355 -1.87 -3.86 1.93
C GLY A 355 -1.37 -5.05 2.74
N TRP A 356 -2.12 -6.14 2.87
CA TRP A 356 -1.65 -7.30 3.60
C TRP A 356 -0.57 -8.06 2.85
N ALA A 357 0.51 -8.35 3.54
CA ALA A 357 1.62 -9.15 3.06
C ALA A 357 2.17 -10.03 4.19
N MET A 358 2.94 -11.04 3.83
CA MET A 358 3.81 -11.74 4.76
C MET A 358 5.28 -11.56 4.36
N PHE A 359 6.18 -11.60 5.34
CA PHE A 359 7.60 -11.53 5.07
C PHE A 359 8.41 -12.53 5.90
N ALA A 360 9.52 -12.96 5.33
CA ALA A 360 10.50 -13.80 5.99
C ALA A 360 11.89 -13.16 5.92
N LEU A 361 12.73 -13.46 6.91
CA LEU A 361 14.12 -13.00 7.01
C LEU A 361 15.05 -14.21 6.99
N GLU A 362 15.86 -14.32 5.94
CA GLU A 362 16.85 -15.37 5.75
C GLU A 362 18.25 -14.76 5.96
N ALA A 363 19.07 -15.39 6.79
CA ALA A 363 20.45 -14.92 7.01
C ALA A 363 21.28 -15.06 5.71
N VAL A 364 22.11 -14.04 5.44
CA VAL A 364 23.05 -14.03 4.30
C VAL A 364 24.44 -14.47 4.75
#